data_be3fe768efa012f8b97f1f4ba830f298
#
_entry.id   be3fe768efa012f8b97f1f4ba830f298
#
_cell.length_a   1.000
_cell.length_b   1.000
_cell.length_c   1.000
_cell.angle_alpha   90.00
_cell.angle_beta   90.00
_cell.angle_gamma   90.00
#
_symmetry.space_group_name_H-M   'P 1'
#
loop_
_entity.id
_entity.type
_entity.pdbx_description
1 polymer ?
#
loop_
_entity_poly.entity_id
_entity_poly.type
_entity_poly.pdbx_seq_one_letter_code
_entity_poly.pdbx_strand_id
1 'polypeptide(L)'
;LLNEHVLLPAEKLGAEELVWMGGNHDFRCQKFVDENPSLEGLIEPEKYLKLKDRNWKIYSKGQIYKIGKLYMVHGDTIKSGKYPAMRLWKKYRRNIRAFHFHLWDVYTEDSAYDEKHYHSSVIYPPMCNPDAAYMENTPSSKRQGFAYGWVAPDGSFTDHVMTIVRGKFLYNGKVYGG
;
A
#
# COMPACT_ATOMS: atom_id res chain seq x y z
N LEU A 1 -12.65 -0.13 14.10
CA LEU A 1 -11.21 -0.45 14.06
C LEU A 1 -10.45 0.42 13.05
N LEU A 2 -10.62 0.25 11.71
CA LEU A 2 -9.85 1.02 10.71
C LEU A 2 -10.03 2.54 10.89
N ASN A 3 -11.26 3.00 11.02
CA ASN A 3 -11.55 4.41 11.22
C ASN A 3 -10.91 4.99 12.48
N GLU A 4 -11.02 4.31 13.60
CA GLU A 4 -10.57 4.76 14.91
C GLU A 4 -9.06 4.70 15.09
N HIS A 5 -8.42 3.65 14.55
CA HIS A 5 -7.00 3.38 14.80
C HIS A 5 -6.07 3.81 13.67
N VAL A 6 -6.61 4.13 12.49
CA VAL A 6 -5.80 4.54 11.33
C VAL A 6 -6.26 5.88 10.76
N LEU A 7 -7.52 5.99 10.31
CA LEU A 7 -7.95 7.17 9.56
C LEU A 7 -8.02 8.42 10.44
N LEU A 8 -8.72 8.36 11.57
CA LEU A 8 -8.82 9.50 12.49
C LEU A 8 -7.45 9.94 13.05
N PRO A 9 -6.55 9.05 13.49
CA PRO A 9 -5.20 9.46 13.84
C PRO A 9 -4.43 10.14 12.70
N ALA A 10 -4.50 9.61 11.47
CA ALA A 10 -3.83 10.22 10.32
C ALA A 10 -4.32 11.65 10.04
N GLU A 11 -5.63 11.88 10.12
CA GLU A 11 -6.22 13.20 9.97
C GLU A 11 -5.79 14.18 11.08
N LYS A 12 -5.69 13.71 12.31
CA LYS A 12 -5.24 14.52 13.45
C LYS A 12 -3.77 14.91 13.40
N LEU A 13 -2.95 14.20 12.63
CA LEU A 13 -1.53 14.53 12.44
C LEU A 13 -1.31 15.77 11.56
N GLY A 14 -2.36 16.34 10.95
CA GLY A 14 -2.26 17.51 10.10
C GLY A 14 -1.54 17.24 8.78
N ALA A 15 -1.69 16.04 8.23
CA ALA A 15 -1.13 15.71 6.93
C ALA A 15 -1.71 16.61 5.83
N GLU A 16 -0.86 17.15 4.96
CA GLU A 16 -1.28 17.99 3.83
C GLU A 16 -2.10 17.19 2.81
N GLU A 17 -1.83 15.91 2.68
CA GLU A 17 -2.52 15.02 1.76
C GLU A 17 -2.75 13.65 2.40
N LEU A 18 -3.97 13.17 2.30
CA LEU A 18 -4.37 11.83 2.69
C LEU A 18 -4.84 11.07 1.44
N VAL A 19 -4.28 9.90 1.22
CA VAL A 19 -4.53 9.10 0.02
C VAL A 19 -5.10 7.74 0.38
N TRP A 20 -6.24 7.41 -0.21
CA TRP A 20 -6.81 6.07 -0.22
C TRP A 20 -6.53 5.41 -1.57
N MET A 21 -5.88 4.27 -1.54
CA MET A 21 -5.63 3.49 -2.76
C MET A 21 -6.49 2.23 -2.74
N GLY A 22 -7.59 2.28 -3.49
CA GLY A 22 -8.51 1.16 -3.64
C GLY A 22 -7.89 -0.03 -4.35
N GLY A 23 -8.20 -1.22 -3.87
CA GLY A 23 -7.70 -2.47 -4.38
C GLY A 23 -8.77 -3.38 -4.97
N ASN A 24 -8.39 -4.62 -5.21
CA ASN A 24 -9.29 -5.64 -5.76
C ASN A 24 -10.44 -5.99 -4.81
N HIS A 25 -10.26 -5.83 -3.50
CA HIS A 25 -11.34 -6.06 -2.52
C HIS A 25 -12.39 -4.94 -2.57
N ASP A 26 -11.96 -3.68 -2.63
CA ASP A 26 -12.87 -2.53 -2.79
C ASP A 26 -13.67 -2.66 -4.10
N PHE A 27 -12.99 -3.07 -5.18
CA PHE A 27 -13.65 -3.29 -6.48
C PHE A 27 -14.68 -4.43 -6.45
N ARG A 28 -14.47 -5.47 -5.64
CA ARG A 28 -15.48 -6.52 -5.45
C ARG A 28 -16.73 -5.98 -4.75
N CYS A 29 -16.57 -5.11 -3.75
CA CYS A 29 -17.70 -4.43 -3.12
C CYS A 29 -18.45 -3.59 -4.14
N GLN A 30 -17.77 -2.79 -4.94
CA GLN A 30 -18.39 -1.99 -5.99
C GLN A 30 -19.17 -2.86 -6.97
N LYS A 31 -18.55 -3.92 -7.51
CA LYS A 31 -19.24 -4.84 -8.42
C LYS A 31 -20.49 -5.46 -7.80
N PHE A 32 -20.44 -5.84 -6.53
CA PHE A 32 -21.59 -6.38 -5.83
C PHE A 32 -22.71 -5.35 -5.67
N VAL A 33 -22.39 -4.07 -5.44
CA VAL A 33 -23.36 -2.98 -5.40
C VAL A 33 -23.97 -2.72 -6.78
N ASP A 34 -23.19 -2.78 -7.85
CA ASP A 34 -23.71 -2.62 -9.21
C ASP A 34 -24.79 -3.68 -9.55
N GLU A 35 -24.64 -4.88 -8.97
CA GLU A 35 -25.62 -5.98 -9.08
C GLU A 35 -26.76 -5.85 -8.05
N ASN A 36 -26.60 -5.07 -6.96
CA ASN A 36 -27.54 -4.89 -5.85
C ASN A 36 -27.61 -3.41 -5.43
N PRO A 37 -28.25 -2.52 -6.23
CA PRO A 37 -28.22 -1.07 -6.01
C PRO A 37 -28.76 -0.59 -4.65
N SER A 38 -29.61 -1.38 -3.99
CA SER A 38 -30.12 -1.07 -2.65
C SER A 38 -29.05 -1.04 -1.56
N LEU A 39 -27.84 -1.57 -1.84
CA LEU A 39 -26.70 -1.59 -0.92
C LEU A 39 -25.72 -0.45 -1.16
N GLU A 40 -26.03 0.47 -2.07
CA GLU A 40 -25.17 1.60 -2.36
C GLU A 40 -24.90 2.46 -1.11
N GLY A 41 -23.62 2.76 -0.86
CA GLY A 41 -23.16 3.50 0.30
C GLY A 41 -23.01 2.68 1.59
N LEU A 42 -23.48 1.43 1.61
CA LEU A 42 -23.45 0.59 2.81
C LEU A 42 -22.21 -0.29 2.91
N ILE A 43 -21.68 -0.74 1.79
CA ILE A 43 -20.58 -1.72 1.75
C ILE A 43 -19.34 -1.25 0.99
N GLU A 44 -19.41 -0.19 0.21
CA GLU A 44 -18.24 0.39 -0.44
C GLU A 44 -17.40 1.14 0.61
N PRO A 45 -16.15 0.73 0.87
CA PRO A 45 -15.35 1.28 1.96
C PRO A 45 -15.21 2.80 1.87
N GLU A 46 -14.99 3.34 0.68
CA GLU A 46 -14.80 4.78 0.46
C GLU A 46 -16.07 5.62 0.74
N LYS A 47 -17.25 5.09 0.41
CA LYS A 47 -18.55 5.74 0.68
C LYS A 47 -18.93 5.57 2.16
N TYR A 48 -18.85 4.35 2.68
CA TYR A 48 -19.15 4.04 4.08
C TYR A 48 -18.28 4.88 5.05
N LEU A 49 -17.00 5.04 4.76
CA LEU A 49 -16.07 5.84 5.56
C LEU A 49 -16.14 7.33 5.25
N LYS A 50 -16.94 7.74 4.27
CA LYS A 50 -17.10 9.15 3.82
C LYS A 50 -15.77 9.82 3.49
N LEU A 51 -14.89 9.09 2.80
CA LEU A 51 -13.51 9.53 2.58
C LEU A 51 -13.42 10.85 1.79
N LYS A 52 -14.31 11.06 0.81
CA LYS A 52 -14.37 12.33 0.05
C LYS A 52 -14.73 13.52 0.94
N ASP A 53 -15.72 13.37 1.82
CA ASP A 53 -16.16 14.42 2.73
C ASP A 53 -15.07 14.78 3.76
N ARG A 54 -14.12 13.86 3.97
CA ARG A 54 -12.98 13.98 4.87
C ARG A 54 -11.70 14.39 4.16
N ASN A 55 -11.78 14.88 2.92
CA ASN A 55 -10.66 15.34 2.09
C ASN A 55 -9.61 14.27 1.73
N TRP A 56 -9.99 12.99 1.73
CA TRP A 56 -9.13 11.94 1.21
C TRP A 56 -9.15 11.91 -0.31
N LYS A 57 -7.98 11.87 -0.92
CA LYS A 57 -7.86 11.61 -2.36
C LYS A 57 -8.00 10.11 -2.62
N ILE A 58 -8.94 9.74 -3.47
CA ILE A 58 -9.26 8.35 -3.76
C ILE A 58 -8.69 7.98 -5.12
N TYR A 59 -7.86 6.95 -5.12
CA TYR A 59 -7.33 6.29 -6.30
C TYR A 59 -7.98 4.93 -6.44
N SER A 60 -8.82 4.78 -7.46
CA SER A 60 -9.52 3.54 -7.73
C SER A 60 -8.57 2.45 -8.23
N LYS A 61 -9.05 1.20 -8.26
CA LYS A 61 -8.31 0.05 -8.77
C LYS A 61 -7.62 0.35 -10.10
N GLY A 62 -6.32 0.05 -10.16
CA GLY A 62 -5.49 0.23 -11.35
C GLY A 62 -4.95 1.64 -11.55
N GLN A 63 -5.40 2.63 -10.79
CA GLN A 63 -4.84 3.97 -10.84
C GLN A 63 -3.47 4.03 -10.13
N ILE A 64 -2.67 5.00 -10.56
CA ILE A 64 -1.31 5.21 -10.06
C ILE A 64 -1.27 6.53 -9.29
N TYR A 65 -0.88 6.48 -8.04
CA TYR A 65 -0.51 7.66 -7.27
C TYR A 65 0.97 7.97 -7.48
N LYS A 66 1.30 9.25 -7.64
CA LYS A 66 2.67 9.71 -7.82
C LYS A 66 3.01 10.79 -6.81
N ILE A 67 4.14 10.61 -6.13
CA ILE A 67 4.76 11.64 -5.28
C ILE A 67 6.25 11.78 -5.65
N GLY A 68 6.66 12.96 -6.11
CA GLY A 68 8.00 13.14 -6.66
C GLY A 68 8.30 12.17 -7.80
N LYS A 69 9.40 11.41 -7.68
CA LYS A 69 9.81 10.35 -8.61
C LYS A 69 9.33 8.95 -8.21
N LEU A 70 8.52 8.84 -7.16
CA LEU A 70 7.97 7.60 -6.65
C LEU A 70 6.55 7.38 -7.15
N TYR A 71 6.27 6.17 -7.62
CA TYR A 71 4.95 5.72 -8.09
C TYR A 71 4.40 4.66 -7.14
N MET A 72 3.11 4.70 -6.86
CA MET A 72 2.42 3.74 -6.01
C MET A 72 1.18 3.18 -6.73
N VAL A 73 0.97 1.88 -6.60
CA VAL A 73 -0.18 1.16 -7.15
C VAL A 73 -0.67 0.14 -6.13
N HIS A 74 -1.93 -0.30 -6.22
CA HIS A 74 -2.36 -1.44 -5.41
C HIS A 74 -1.54 -2.70 -5.75
N GLY A 75 -1.37 -3.03 -7.02
CA GLY A 75 -0.51 -4.12 -7.47
C GLY A 75 -1.22 -5.35 -8.03
N ASP A 76 -2.56 -5.43 -7.95
CA ASP A 76 -3.39 -6.54 -8.44
C ASP A 76 -3.35 -6.71 -9.98
N THR A 77 -2.76 -5.75 -10.69
CA THR A 77 -2.53 -5.83 -12.14
C THR A 77 -1.37 -6.75 -12.54
N ILE A 78 -0.67 -7.32 -11.55
CA ILE A 78 0.44 -8.26 -11.74
C ILE A 78 -0.03 -9.64 -11.32
N LYS A 79 0.21 -10.64 -12.16
CA LYS A 79 -0.13 -12.02 -11.85
C LYS A 79 0.64 -12.49 -10.60
N SER A 80 -0.01 -13.26 -9.75
CA SER A 80 0.63 -13.93 -8.60
C SER A 80 1.77 -14.85 -9.07
N GLY A 81 2.71 -15.12 -8.17
CA GLY A 81 3.86 -15.99 -8.41
C GLY A 81 5.13 -15.46 -7.74
N LYS A 82 6.25 -16.14 -7.96
CA LYS A 82 7.56 -15.78 -7.39
C LYS A 82 8.02 -14.39 -7.85
N TYR A 83 8.74 -13.67 -6.99
CA TYR A 83 9.40 -12.39 -7.26
C TYR A 83 8.44 -11.29 -7.75
N PRO A 84 7.41 -10.93 -6.98
CA PRO A 84 6.43 -9.93 -7.41
C PRO A 84 7.05 -8.54 -7.61
N ALA A 85 8.06 -8.15 -6.83
CA ALA A 85 8.75 -6.87 -7.02
C ALA A 85 9.45 -6.80 -8.38
N MET A 86 10.15 -7.87 -8.80
CA MET A 86 10.77 -7.93 -10.14
C MET A 86 9.72 -7.82 -11.25
N ARG A 87 8.57 -8.49 -11.09
CA ARG A 87 7.47 -8.42 -12.06
C ARG A 87 6.84 -7.04 -12.13
N LEU A 88 6.68 -6.39 -10.98
CA LEU A 88 6.23 -5.01 -10.87
C LEU A 88 7.17 -4.08 -11.64
N TRP A 89 8.46 -4.21 -11.41
CA TRP A 89 9.48 -3.45 -12.15
C TRP A 89 9.42 -3.73 -13.66
N LYS A 90 9.39 -5.00 -14.08
CA LYS A 90 9.30 -5.36 -15.51
C LYS A 90 8.11 -4.72 -16.20
N LYS A 91 6.97 -4.59 -15.52
CA LYS A 91 5.77 -3.98 -16.06
C LYS A 91 5.89 -2.46 -16.19
N TYR A 92 6.37 -1.80 -15.14
CA TYR A 92 6.31 -0.34 -15.04
C TYR A 92 7.62 0.38 -15.38
N ARG A 93 8.77 -0.29 -15.24
CA ARG A 93 10.10 0.25 -15.50
C ARG A 93 10.36 1.59 -14.78
N ARG A 94 9.96 1.70 -13.50
CA ARG A 94 10.00 2.91 -12.70
C ARG A 94 10.24 2.58 -11.24
N ASN A 95 10.58 3.62 -10.46
CA ASN A 95 10.53 3.54 -9.00
C ASN A 95 9.07 3.35 -8.55
N ILE A 96 8.69 2.15 -8.15
CA ILE A 96 7.30 1.80 -7.92
C ILE A 96 7.12 0.96 -6.65
N ARG A 97 6.00 1.21 -5.95
CA ARG A 97 5.59 0.50 -4.74
C ARG A 97 4.22 -0.13 -4.93
N ALA A 98 4.02 -1.30 -4.35
CA ALA A 98 2.73 -1.97 -4.37
C ALA A 98 2.45 -2.69 -3.04
N PHE A 99 1.16 -3.05 -2.80
CA PHE A 99 0.65 -3.49 -1.51
C PHE A 99 -0.05 -4.85 -1.55
N HIS A 100 -0.53 -5.26 -2.69
CA HIS A 100 -1.46 -6.38 -2.93
C HIS A 100 -0.99 -7.76 -2.43
N PHE A 101 0.31 -8.02 -2.42
CA PHE A 101 0.85 -9.39 -2.31
C PHE A 101 1.00 -9.93 -0.89
N HIS A 102 0.68 -9.15 0.14
CA HIS A 102 0.79 -9.53 1.55
C HIS A 102 2.15 -10.10 1.94
N LEU A 103 3.22 -9.58 1.36
CA LEU A 103 4.60 -9.94 1.66
C LEU A 103 5.51 -8.73 1.48
N TRP A 104 6.73 -8.82 1.96
CA TRP A 104 7.78 -7.85 1.66
C TRP A 104 8.73 -8.44 0.61
N ASP A 105 8.89 -7.75 -0.50
CA ASP A 105 9.80 -8.13 -1.58
C ASP A 105 10.41 -6.86 -2.20
N VAL A 106 11.68 -6.94 -2.57
CA VAL A 106 12.45 -5.83 -3.12
C VAL A 106 13.17 -6.27 -4.37
N TYR A 107 13.10 -5.47 -5.40
CA TYR A 107 13.92 -5.62 -6.60
C TYR A 107 14.53 -4.27 -6.96
N THR A 108 15.82 -4.27 -7.22
CA THR A 108 16.56 -3.10 -7.70
C THR A 108 17.17 -3.41 -9.06
N GLU A 109 17.10 -2.43 -9.94
CA GLU A 109 17.81 -2.42 -11.21
C GLU A 109 18.82 -1.30 -11.15
N ASP A 110 20.07 -1.64 -11.29
CA ASP A 110 21.19 -0.72 -11.29
C ASP A 110 22.04 -0.95 -12.53
N SER A 111 22.64 0.10 -13.05
CA SER A 111 23.55 0.02 -14.18
C SER A 111 24.97 0.40 -13.74
N ALA A 112 25.91 -0.51 -13.92
CA ALA A 112 27.33 -0.22 -13.65
C ALA A 112 27.91 0.92 -14.53
N TYR A 113 27.19 1.30 -15.59
CA TYR A 113 27.66 2.27 -16.60
C TYR A 113 26.84 3.55 -16.65
N ASP A 114 25.70 3.62 -15.93
CA ASP A 114 24.81 4.78 -15.96
C ASP A 114 24.21 5.02 -14.58
N GLU A 115 24.83 5.95 -13.84
CA GLU A 115 24.41 6.37 -12.49
C GLU A 115 22.96 6.91 -12.42
N LYS A 116 22.39 7.27 -13.57
CA LYS A 116 21.00 7.75 -13.65
C LYS A 116 19.97 6.63 -13.73
N HIS A 117 20.39 5.38 -13.97
CA HIS A 117 19.52 4.23 -14.12
C HIS A 117 19.39 3.38 -12.85
N TYR A 118 19.17 4.01 -11.72
CA TYR A 118 18.75 3.31 -10.52
C TYR A 118 17.22 3.30 -10.43
N HIS A 119 16.62 2.14 -10.49
CA HIS A 119 15.20 1.94 -10.24
C HIS A 119 14.97 0.88 -9.18
N SER A 120 14.04 1.14 -8.29
CA SER A 120 13.62 0.17 -7.27
C SER A 120 12.12 -0.10 -7.34
N SER A 121 11.79 -1.36 -7.16
CA SER A 121 10.42 -1.83 -7.02
C SER A 121 10.29 -2.54 -5.69
N VAL A 122 9.31 -2.15 -4.89
CA VAL A 122 9.09 -2.71 -3.56
C VAL A 122 7.63 -3.11 -3.39
N ILE A 123 7.41 -4.30 -2.87
CA ILE A 123 6.14 -4.73 -2.32
C ILE A 123 6.18 -4.49 -0.82
N TYR A 124 5.27 -3.66 -0.32
CA TYR A 124 5.17 -3.38 1.10
C TYR A 124 4.40 -4.47 1.83
N PRO A 125 4.84 -4.84 3.05
CA PRO A 125 4.15 -5.82 3.87
C PRO A 125 2.77 -5.29 4.29
N PRO A 126 1.80 -6.19 4.52
CA PRO A 126 0.46 -5.81 4.96
C PRO A 126 0.45 -5.42 6.45
N MET A 127 -0.54 -4.63 6.83
CA MET A 127 -0.87 -4.40 8.25
C MET A 127 -2.08 -5.24 8.73
N CYS A 128 -2.64 -6.09 7.85
CA CYS A 128 -3.77 -6.94 8.21
C CYS A 128 -3.38 -8.00 9.26
N ASN A 129 -4.38 -8.53 9.97
CA ASN A 129 -4.18 -9.66 10.86
C ASN A 129 -3.74 -10.90 10.04
N PRO A 130 -2.52 -11.45 10.27
CA PRO A 130 -2.02 -12.59 9.52
C PRO A 130 -2.76 -13.91 9.83
N ASP A 131 -3.46 -13.95 10.95
CA ASP A 131 -4.22 -15.12 11.42
C ASP A 131 -5.74 -14.95 11.22
N ALA A 132 -6.16 -14.02 10.36
CA ALA A 132 -7.56 -13.87 10.02
C ALA A 132 -8.09 -15.09 9.25
N ALA A 133 -9.30 -15.55 9.56
CA ALA A 133 -9.89 -16.76 9.00
C ALA A 133 -9.88 -16.82 7.46
N TYR A 134 -10.05 -15.67 6.78
CA TYR A 134 -9.97 -15.59 5.31
C TYR A 134 -8.56 -15.81 4.74
N MET A 135 -7.53 -15.84 5.60
CA MET A 135 -6.14 -16.04 5.23
C MET A 135 -5.66 -17.49 5.36
N GLU A 136 -6.46 -18.40 5.92
CA GLU A 136 -6.07 -19.79 6.25
C GLU A 136 -5.46 -20.56 5.08
N ASN A 137 -5.95 -20.32 3.87
CA ASN A 137 -5.48 -20.98 2.65
C ASN A 137 -4.62 -20.07 1.75
N THR A 138 -4.23 -18.89 2.22
CA THR A 138 -3.41 -17.95 1.44
C THR A 138 -1.97 -18.03 1.91
N PRO A 139 -1.02 -18.48 1.07
CA PRO A 139 0.39 -18.43 1.41
C PRO A 139 0.81 -16.96 1.52
N SER A 140 0.82 -16.42 2.72
CA SER A 140 1.35 -15.09 2.97
C SER A 140 2.55 -15.20 3.91
N SER A 141 3.56 -14.35 3.69
CA SER A 141 4.54 -14.16 4.75
C SER A 141 3.77 -13.49 5.89
N LYS A 142 3.71 -14.12 7.05
CA LYS A 142 3.02 -13.58 8.24
C LYS A 142 3.72 -12.33 8.82
N ARG A 143 4.44 -11.57 7.98
CA ARG A 143 5.13 -10.35 8.38
C ARG A 143 4.23 -9.16 8.12
N GLN A 144 3.78 -8.52 9.18
CA GLN A 144 3.13 -7.23 9.11
C GLN A 144 4.18 -6.13 8.99
N GLY A 145 3.76 -4.97 8.48
CA GLY A 145 4.64 -3.81 8.43
C GLY A 145 4.01 -2.63 7.73
N PHE A 146 4.75 -1.55 7.72
CA PHE A 146 4.41 -0.30 7.03
C PHE A 146 5.68 0.33 6.48
N ALA A 147 5.53 1.36 5.68
CA ALA A 147 6.66 2.12 5.17
C ALA A 147 6.52 3.61 5.51
N TYR A 148 7.66 4.27 5.64
CA TYR A 148 7.75 5.71 5.75
C TYR A 148 8.94 6.21 4.92
N GLY A 149 8.97 7.49 4.61
CA GLY A 149 10.04 8.04 3.80
C GLY A 149 9.98 9.54 3.63
N TRP A 150 10.90 10.06 2.85
CA TRP A 150 11.01 11.46 2.52
C TRP A 150 11.06 11.67 1.02
N VAL A 151 10.50 12.77 0.57
CA VAL A 151 10.57 13.21 -0.82
C VAL A 151 11.15 14.61 -0.82
N ALA A 152 12.25 14.80 -1.54
CA ALA A 152 12.93 16.09 -1.67
C ALA A 152 12.24 16.99 -2.72
N PRO A 153 12.50 18.30 -2.74
CA PRO A 153 11.90 19.22 -3.71
C PRO A 153 12.18 18.87 -5.18
N ASP A 154 13.32 18.23 -5.47
CA ASP A 154 13.65 17.74 -6.81
C ASP A 154 12.92 16.42 -7.19
N GLY A 155 12.09 15.91 -6.27
CA GLY A 155 11.34 14.67 -6.38
C GLY A 155 12.14 13.40 -6.07
N SER A 156 13.43 13.50 -5.71
CA SER A 156 14.17 12.36 -5.18
C SER A 156 13.55 11.89 -3.86
N PHE A 157 13.71 10.62 -3.53
CA PHE A 157 13.02 10.05 -2.37
C PHE A 157 13.87 8.97 -1.70
N THR A 158 13.55 8.74 -0.45
CA THR A 158 14.05 7.58 0.33
C THR A 158 12.86 6.98 1.08
N ASP A 159 12.71 5.67 1.04
CA ASP A 159 11.68 4.95 1.78
C ASP A 159 12.27 3.79 2.59
N HIS A 160 11.67 3.54 3.75
CA HIS A 160 12.08 2.53 4.69
C HIS A 160 10.89 1.65 5.05
N VAL A 161 11.11 0.34 5.04
CA VAL A 161 10.10 -0.63 5.47
C VAL A 161 10.33 -0.98 6.94
N MET A 162 9.30 -0.79 7.74
CA MET A 162 9.25 -1.18 9.14
C MET A 162 8.49 -2.49 9.27
N THR A 163 9.17 -3.53 9.74
CA THR A 163 8.52 -4.82 10.02
C THR A 163 8.00 -4.86 11.43
N ILE A 164 6.78 -5.36 11.58
CA ILE A 164 6.14 -5.59 12.88
C ILE A 164 6.30 -7.08 13.22
N VAL A 165 6.91 -7.36 14.36
CA VAL A 165 7.14 -8.72 14.85
C VAL A 165 6.44 -8.87 16.20
N ARG A 166 5.49 -9.77 16.29
CA ARG A 166 4.70 -9.99 17.51
C ARG A 166 4.11 -8.71 18.09
N GLY A 167 3.53 -7.87 17.24
CA GLY A 167 2.92 -6.60 17.63
C GLY A 167 3.90 -5.47 17.95
N LYS A 168 5.20 -5.66 17.72
CA LYS A 168 6.24 -4.68 18.07
C LYS A 168 7.08 -4.30 16.84
N PHE A 169 7.53 -3.04 16.78
CA PHE A 169 8.53 -2.59 15.83
C PHE A 169 9.59 -1.71 16.51
N LEU A 170 10.74 -1.60 15.88
CA LEU A 170 11.87 -0.82 16.36
C LEU A 170 12.01 0.44 15.50
N TYR A 171 12.03 1.61 16.11
CA TYR A 171 12.26 2.88 15.42
C TYR A 171 13.17 3.77 16.26
N ASN A 172 14.25 4.30 15.66
CA ASN A 172 15.26 5.14 16.33
C ASN A 172 15.76 4.55 17.69
N GLY A 173 16.04 3.25 17.71
CA GLY A 173 16.52 2.57 18.90
C GLY A 173 15.48 2.32 19.99
N LYS A 174 14.22 2.67 19.77
CA LYS A 174 13.10 2.46 20.70
C LYS A 174 12.14 1.40 20.19
N VAL A 175 11.61 0.59 21.10
CA VAL A 175 10.58 -0.41 20.82
C VAL A 175 9.21 0.24 20.98
N TYR A 176 8.33 0.03 20.02
CA TYR A 176 6.93 0.49 20.01
C TYR A 176 5.99 -0.70 19.89
N GLY A 177 4.80 -0.62 20.51
CA GLY A 177 3.80 -1.68 20.52
C GLY A 177 4.02 -2.71 21.65
N GLY A 178 3.10 -3.67 21.77
CA GLY A 178 3.13 -4.73 22.79
C GLY A 178 1.83 -4.88 23.54
#